data_7d5fea3e2950243c4bc5a8b7cbf65bd5
#
_entry.id   7d5fea3e2950243c4bc5a8b7cbf65bd5
#
_cell.length_a   1.000
_cell.length_b   1.000
_cell.length_c   1.000
_cell.angle_alpha   90.00
_cell.angle_beta   90.00
_cell.angle_gamma   90.00
#
_symmetry.space_group_name_H-M   'P 1'
#
loop_
_entity.id
_entity.type
_entity.pdbx_description
1 polymer ?
#
loop_
_entity_poly.entity_id
_entity_poly.type
_entity_poly.pdbx_seq_one_letter_code
_entity_poly.pdbx_strand_id
1 'polypeptide(L)'
;KQEVIEIGRFNILGAVTQGREIRKLIEEKKVFGWDDPRLVTVRALRRRGFTPESFHRLSKEVGMSKSETNIDIRVLASINRKLIDKETRRYFVIFNPKKIKINNAPKLKIKAPLDPDFNYGFRNFNTKNEFYIQDDLENNKNYRFMHLFNFRNNKFISKELDRSLDAKLIHWLPVEKDLVNVEVVMDNGQIIKGLGESNLRKVKVNEVIQAERNFFMRLDKKEKNKLIFWFTHK
;
A
#
# COMPACT_ATOMS: atom_id res chain seq x y z
N LYS A 1 39.78 -23.19 -14.21
CA LYS A 1 39.89 -23.48 -12.77
C LYS A 1 38.62 -22.97 -12.10
N GLN A 2 37.85 -23.85 -11.48
CA GLN A 2 36.65 -23.47 -10.73
C GLN A 2 37.10 -23.01 -9.34
N GLU A 3 36.54 -21.90 -8.90
CA GLU A 3 36.75 -21.32 -7.57
C GLU A 3 35.46 -21.45 -6.75
N VAL A 4 35.55 -21.96 -5.53
CA VAL A 4 34.43 -22.08 -4.60
C VAL A 4 34.54 -20.95 -3.59
N ILE A 5 33.49 -20.13 -3.53
CA ILE A 5 33.39 -19.05 -2.55
C ILE A 5 32.33 -19.44 -1.53
N GLU A 6 32.70 -19.52 -0.27
CA GLU A 6 31.79 -19.72 0.85
C GLU A 6 31.38 -18.37 1.43
N ILE A 7 30.07 -18.16 1.57
CA ILE A 7 29.51 -16.98 2.20
C ILE A 7 28.69 -17.36 3.44
N GLY A 8 28.66 -16.48 4.42
CA GLY A 8 27.84 -16.63 5.61
C GLY A 8 26.35 -16.66 5.31
N ARG A 9 25.56 -17.16 6.25
CA ARG A 9 24.11 -17.20 6.15
C ARG A 9 23.51 -15.80 6.30
N PHE A 10 22.49 -15.51 5.49
CA PHE A 10 21.62 -14.37 5.70
C PHE A 10 20.39 -14.77 6.51
N ASN A 11 20.22 -14.18 7.67
CA ASN A 11 19.04 -14.34 8.50
C ASN A 11 18.18 -13.08 8.42
N ILE A 12 16.87 -13.25 8.32
CA ILE A 12 15.92 -12.13 8.42
C ILE A 12 15.40 -12.08 9.85
N LEU A 13 15.62 -10.96 10.53
CA LEU A 13 15.19 -10.79 11.92
C LEU A 13 13.69 -11.01 12.08
N GLY A 14 13.33 -11.85 13.06
CA GLY A 14 11.92 -12.15 13.38
C GLY A 14 11.19 -13.03 12.37
N ALA A 15 11.91 -13.64 11.40
CA ALA A 15 11.30 -14.48 10.38
C ALA A 15 11.99 -15.84 10.26
N VAL A 16 11.22 -16.86 9.87
CA VAL A 16 11.72 -18.19 9.57
C VAL A 16 12.37 -18.20 8.18
N THR A 17 13.66 -18.50 8.10
CA THR A 17 14.41 -18.55 6.84
C THR A 17 14.86 -19.97 6.47
N GLN A 18 14.81 -20.90 7.42
CA GLN A 18 15.28 -22.27 7.22
C GLN A 18 14.25 -23.10 6.46
N GLY A 19 14.65 -23.71 5.34
CA GLY A 19 13.74 -24.49 4.49
C GLY A 19 13.09 -25.68 5.21
N ARG A 20 13.80 -26.30 6.17
CA ARG A 20 13.24 -27.39 6.99
C ARG A 20 12.09 -26.92 7.87
N GLU A 21 12.25 -25.79 8.51
CA GLU A 21 11.21 -25.20 9.38
C GLU A 21 10.01 -24.73 8.56
N ILE A 22 10.24 -24.12 7.39
CA ILE A 22 9.16 -23.71 6.48
C ILE A 22 8.34 -24.92 6.02
N ARG A 23 8.98 -26.05 5.65
CA ARG A 23 8.27 -27.29 5.31
C ARG A 23 7.38 -27.76 6.45
N LYS A 24 7.90 -27.75 7.67
CA LYS A 24 7.12 -28.12 8.86
C LYS A 24 5.91 -27.23 9.05
N LEU A 25 6.05 -25.91 8.87
CA LEU A 25 4.91 -24.97 8.92
C LEU A 25 3.86 -25.25 7.86
N ILE A 26 4.27 -25.69 6.66
CA ILE A 26 3.34 -26.08 5.58
C ILE A 26 2.63 -27.39 5.92
N GLU A 27 3.36 -28.40 6.39
CA GLU A 27 2.81 -29.70 6.81
C GLU A 27 1.80 -29.55 7.95
N GLU A 28 2.11 -28.70 8.93
CA GLU A 28 1.22 -28.35 10.05
C GLU A 28 0.08 -27.39 9.65
N LYS A 29 -0.04 -27.03 8.36
CA LYS A 29 -1.04 -26.10 7.82
C LYS A 29 -1.05 -24.71 8.51
N LYS A 30 0.05 -24.32 9.14
CA LYS A 30 0.22 -22.98 9.73
C LYS A 30 0.39 -21.92 8.65
N VAL A 31 1.00 -22.28 7.52
CA VAL A 31 1.08 -21.48 6.29
C VAL A 31 0.60 -22.32 5.11
N PHE A 32 0.08 -21.70 4.06
CA PHE A 32 -0.51 -22.45 2.95
C PHE A 32 0.51 -22.89 1.89
N GLY A 33 1.71 -22.36 1.90
CA GLY A 33 2.77 -22.71 0.93
C GLY A 33 3.97 -21.80 1.03
N TRP A 34 4.95 -22.01 0.15
CA TRP A 34 6.18 -21.23 0.08
C TRP A 34 5.97 -19.75 -0.29
N ASP A 35 4.83 -19.40 -0.80
CA ASP A 35 4.42 -18.07 -1.20
C ASP A 35 3.42 -17.42 -0.22
N ASP A 36 3.27 -17.97 0.98
CA ASP A 36 2.46 -17.38 2.05
C ASP A 36 3.02 -16.00 2.46
N PRO A 37 2.18 -14.95 2.62
CA PRO A 37 2.64 -13.58 2.90
C PRO A 37 3.39 -13.43 4.22
N ARG A 38 3.20 -14.37 5.15
CA ARG A 38 3.89 -14.40 6.44
C ARG A 38 5.34 -14.87 6.35
N LEU A 39 5.72 -15.43 5.19
CA LEU A 39 7.08 -15.91 4.96
C LEU A 39 7.92 -14.84 4.25
N VAL A 40 9.24 -14.97 4.42
CA VAL A 40 10.25 -14.13 3.74
C VAL A 40 10.97 -14.89 2.63
N THR A 41 10.36 -15.94 2.10
CA THR A 41 10.89 -16.64 0.93
C THR A 41 10.88 -15.73 -0.29
N VAL A 42 11.76 -15.97 -1.25
CA VAL A 42 11.77 -15.24 -2.53
C VAL A 42 10.41 -15.35 -3.23
N ARG A 43 9.73 -16.51 -3.12
CA ARG A 43 8.37 -16.69 -3.69
C ARG A 43 7.34 -15.79 -3.03
N ALA A 44 7.33 -15.73 -1.69
CA ALA A 44 6.42 -14.88 -0.93
C ALA A 44 6.68 -13.40 -1.20
N LEU A 45 7.93 -12.96 -1.14
CA LEU A 45 8.32 -11.58 -1.38
C LEU A 45 8.02 -11.14 -2.83
N ARG A 46 8.30 -11.99 -3.82
CA ARG A 46 7.90 -11.76 -5.22
C ARG A 46 6.38 -11.58 -5.34
N ARG A 47 5.59 -12.45 -4.69
CA ARG A 47 4.12 -12.36 -4.72
C ARG A 47 3.62 -11.11 -4.01
N ARG A 48 4.34 -10.61 -3.02
CA ARG A 48 4.06 -9.32 -2.36
C ARG A 48 4.46 -8.10 -3.19
N GLY A 49 5.25 -8.26 -4.25
CA GLY A 49 5.65 -7.16 -5.14
C GLY A 49 7.06 -6.64 -4.93
N PHE A 50 7.92 -7.42 -4.26
CA PHE A 50 9.36 -7.12 -4.26
C PHE A 50 9.99 -7.47 -5.60
N THR A 51 10.82 -6.57 -6.11
CA THR A 51 11.47 -6.71 -7.41
C THR A 51 12.79 -7.49 -7.31
N PRO A 52 13.22 -8.22 -8.36
CA PRO A 52 14.54 -8.86 -8.38
C PRO A 52 15.68 -7.87 -8.11
N GLU A 53 15.56 -6.66 -8.66
CA GLU A 53 16.57 -5.61 -8.49
C GLU A 53 16.75 -5.21 -7.00
N SER A 54 15.69 -5.27 -6.20
CA SER A 54 15.81 -4.97 -4.76
C SER A 54 16.72 -5.97 -4.04
N PHE A 55 16.67 -7.26 -4.44
CA PHE A 55 17.58 -8.29 -3.90
C PHE A 55 19.02 -8.09 -4.39
N HIS A 56 19.21 -7.75 -5.66
CA HIS A 56 20.54 -7.46 -6.18
C HIS A 56 21.18 -6.26 -5.46
N ARG A 57 20.43 -5.22 -5.18
CA ARG A 57 20.95 -4.07 -4.41
C ARG A 57 21.26 -4.46 -2.96
N LEU A 58 20.37 -5.20 -2.32
CA LEU A 58 20.60 -5.69 -0.97
C LEU A 58 21.88 -6.52 -0.91
N SER A 59 22.09 -7.45 -1.86
CA SER A 59 23.30 -8.30 -1.86
C SER A 59 24.57 -7.49 -2.05
N LYS A 60 24.54 -6.40 -2.83
CA LYS A 60 25.68 -5.48 -2.98
C LYS A 60 25.96 -4.68 -1.71
N GLU A 61 24.89 -4.21 -1.02
CA GLU A 61 25.03 -3.46 0.23
C GLU A 61 25.56 -4.31 1.37
N VAL A 62 25.11 -5.56 1.46
CA VAL A 62 25.56 -6.51 2.51
C VAL A 62 26.95 -7.06 2.20
N GLY A 63 27.30 -7.22 0.93
CA GLY A 63 28.58 -7.77 0.48
C GLY A 63 28.69 -9.29 0.70
N MET A 64 29.86 -9.83 0.37
CA MET A 64 30.22 -11.24 0.55
C MET A 64 31.04 -11.40 1.84
N SER A 65 30.37 -11.61 2.97
CA SER A 65 31.01 -11.92 4.24
C SER A 65 30.95 -13.41 4.53
N LYS A 66 32.00 -13.96 5.18
CA LYS A 66 31.97 -15.32 5.72
C LYS A 66 31.19 -15.41 7.03
N SER A 67 30.94 -14.29 7.69
CA SER A 67 30.16 -14.21 8.93
C SER A 67 28.67 -14.23 8.65
N GLU A 68 27.88 -14.77 9.57
CA GLU A 68 26.42 -14.68 9.52
C GLU A 68 25.97 -13.20 9.59
N THR A 69 25.01 -12.86 8.76
CA THR A 69 24.48 -11.49 8.70
C THR A 69 22.99 -11.50 9.03
N ASN A 70 22.61 -10.68 10.02
CA ASN A 70 21.23 -10.47 10.39
C ASN A 70 20.69 -9.22 9.70
N ILE A 71 19.62 -9.36 8.93
CA ILE A 71 19.03 -8.29 8.12
C ILE A 71 17.61 -8.03 8.62
N ASP A 72 17.28 -6.76 8.84
CA ASP A 72 15.89 -6.35 9.02
C ASP A 72 15.20 -6.29 7.66
N ILE A 73 14.03 -6.91 7.52
CA ILE A 73 13.23 -6.89 6.28
C ILE A 73 12.92 -5.45 5.82
N ARG A 74 12.90 -4.48 6.75
CA ARG A 74 12.68 -3.06 6.43
C ARG A 74 13.78 -2.48 5.54
N VAL A 75 14.99 -3.01 5.59
CA VAL A 75 16.10 -2.60 4.69
C VAL A 75 15.73 -2.97 3.25
N LEU A 76 15.33 -4.24 3.00
CA LEU A 76 14.88 -4.67 1.69
C LEU A 76 13.64 -3.88 1.23
N ALA A 77 12.70 -3.61 2.13
CA ALA A 77 11.52 -2.81 1.85
C ALA A 77 11.88 -1.37 1.43
N SER A 78 12.84 -0.73 2.10
CA SER A 78 13.34 0.60 1.75
C SER A 78 13.99 0.63 0.37
N ILE A 79 14.81 -0.37 0.05
CA ILE A 79 15.44 -0.52 -1.27
C ILE A 79 14.35 -0.69 -2.35
N ASN A 80 13.40 -1.60 -2.12
CA ASN A 80 12.32 -1.87 -3.06
C ASN A 80 11.47 -0.61 -3.30
N ARG A 81 11.12 0.13 -2.23
CA ARG A 81 10.38 1.39 -2.33
C ARG A 81 11.08 2.39 -3.25
N LYS A 82 12.38 2.63 -3.07
CA LYS A 82 13.16 3.55 -3.92
C LYS A 82 13.14 3.16 -5.40
N LEU A 83 13.02 1.86 -5.69
CA LEU A 83 12.95 1.35 -7.06
C LEU A 83 11.56 1.55 -7.69
N ILE A 84 10.50 1.21 -6.94
CA ILE A 84 9.14 1.15 -7.51
C ILE A 84 8.36 2.45 -7.39
N ASP A 85 8.71 3.36 -6.46
CA ASP A 85 7.91 4.56 -6.16
C ASP A 85 7.68 5.44 -7.40
N LYS A 86 8.69 5.58 -8.26
CA LYS A 86 8.61 6.36 -9.49
C LYS A 86 7.72 5.75 -10.58
N GLU A 87 7.48 4.44 -10.53
CA GLU A 87 6.71 3.71 -11.54
C GLU A 87 5.31 3.36 -11.04
N THR A 88 5.02 3.66 -9.79
CA THR A 88 3.81 3.18 -9.10
C THR A 88 2.72 4.24 -9.11
N ARG A 89 1.57 3.90 -9.67
CA ARG A 89 0.37 4.75 -9.63
C ARG A 89 -0.25 4.75 -8.24
N ARG A 90 -0.79 5.91 -7.85
CA ARG A 90 -1.43 6.14 -6.55
C ARG A 90 -2.95 6.15 -6.68
N TYR A 91 -3.61 5.45 -5.78
CA TYR A 91 -5.07 5.34 -5.75
C TYR A 91 -5.61 5.60 -4.34
N PHE A 92 -6.78 6.18 -4.23
CA PHE A 92 -7.47 6.33 -2.97
C PHE A 92 -8.11 5.00 -2.57
N VAL A 93 -7.71 4.51 -1.40
CA VAL A 93 -8.29 3.34 -0.74
C VAL A 93 -8.53 3.71 0.72
N ILE A 94 -9.74 3.57 1.17
CA ILE A 94 -10.18 3.88 2.54
C ILE A 94 -10.39 2.55 3.27
N PHE A 95 -9.53 2.26 4.23
CA PHE A 95 -9.67 1.08 5.10
C PHE A 95 -10.58 1.41 6.27
N ASN A 96 -11.40 0.43 6.70
CA ASN A 96 -12.41 0.62 7.75
C ASN A 96 -13.23 1.90 7.54
N PRO A 97 -13.92 2.04 6.38
CA PRO A 97 -14.52 3.29 5.94
C PRO A 97 -15.58 3.80 6.90
N LYS A 98 -15.43 5.07 7.32
CA LYS A 98 -16.42 5.83 8.10
C LYS A 98 -17.10 6.80 7.16
N LYS A 99 -18.43 6.76 7.11
CA LYS A 99 -19.22 7.72 6.32
C LYS A 99 -19.41 9.00 7.10
N ILE A 100 -19.07 10.13 6.49
CA ILE A 100 -19.29 11.48 7.04
C ILE A 100 -20.04 12.36 6.06
N LYS A 101 -20.72 13.39 6.58
CA LYS A 101 -21.38 14.42 5.80
C LYS A 101 -20.74 15.76 6.12
N ILE A 102 -20.34 16.50 5.08
CA ILE A 102 -19.80 17.86 5.20
C ILE A 102 -20.88 18.86 4.84
N ASN A 103 -21.31 19.64 5.80
CA ASN A 103 -22.33 20.67 5.59
C ASN A 103 -21.79 21.78 4.69
N ASN A 104 -22.63 22.26 3.77
CA ASN A 104 -22.30 23.28 2.79
C ASN A 104 -21.14 22.91 1.83
N ALA A 105 -20.80 21.62 1.72
CA ALA A 105 -19.80 21.19 0.76
C ALA A 105 -20.24 21.48 -0.67
N PRO A 106 -19.39 22.11 -1.50
CA PRO A 106 -19.71 22.36 -2.90
C PRO A 106 -19.71 21.06 -3.71
N LYS A 107 -20.58 20.96 -4.70
CA LYS A 107 -20.53 19.91 -5.71
C LYS A 107 -19.41 20.22 -6.68
N LEU A 108 -18.39 19.36 -6.75
CA LEU A 108 -17.20 19.59 -7.56
C LEU A 108 -16.90 18.38 -8.46
N LYS A 109 -16.34 18.68 -9.63
CA LYS A 109 -15.67 17.68 -10.48
C LYS A 109 -14.18 17.85 -10.27
N ILE A 110 -13.52 16.83 -9.74
CA ILE A 110 -12.11 16.85 -9.38
C ILE A 110 -11.31 15.96 -10.32
N LYS A 111 -10.17 16.49 -10.73
CA LYS A 111 -9.18 15.78 -11.53
C LYS A 111 -7.91 15.66 -10.69
N ALA A 112 -7.69 14.49 -10.08
CA ALA A 112 -6.51 14.20 -9.25
C ALA A 112 -5.48 13.42 -10.07
N PRO A 113 -4.17 13.73 -9.98
CA PRO A 113 -3.15 12.98 -10.69
C PRO A 113 -3.01 11.56 -10.12
N LEU A 114 -2.59 10.62 -10.95
CA LEU A 114 -2.20 9.27 -10.54
C LEU A 114 -0.82 9.24 -9.88
N ASP A 115 -0.02 10.25 -10.12
CA ASP A 115 1.24 10.52 -9.44
C ASP A 115 1.48 12.04 -9.42
N PRO A 116 2.04 12.63 -8.34
CA PRO A 116 2.28 14.07 -8.27
C PRO A 116 3.44 14.52 -9.16
N ASP A 117 4.43 13.66 -9.40
CA ASP A 117 5.68 14.02 -10.06
C ASP A 117 5.74 13.52 -11.51
N PHE A 118 4.96 12.47 -11.84
CA PHE A 118 4.96 11.83 -13.16
C PHE A 118 3.58 11.85 -13.82
N ASN A 119 3.53 12.10 -15.12
CA ASN A 119 2.28 12.15 -15.87
C ASN A 119 1.76 10.74 -16.23
N TYR A 120 1.22 10.02 -15.27
CA TYR A 120 0.55 8.73 -15.48
C TYR A 120 -0.96 8.86 -15.74
N GLY A 121 -1.43 10.10 -15.93
CA GLY A 121 -2.83 10.39 -16.13
C GLY A 121 -3.54 10.83 -14.86
N PHE A 122 -4.88 10.85 -14.93
CA PHE A 122 -5.71 11.43 -13.89
C PHE A 122 -6.86 10.52 -13.47
N ARG A 123 -7.31 10.72 -12.24
CA ARG A 123 -8.53 10.17 -11.65
C ARG A 123 -9.59 11.25 -11.60
N ASN A 124 -10.80 10.94 -12.01
CA ASN A 124 -11.92 11.89 -11.98
C ASN A 124 -12.89 11.51 -10.87
N PHE A 125 -13.25 12.47 -10.05
CA PHE A 125 -14.24 12.31 -8.98
C PHE A 125 -15.34 13.35 -9.12
N ASN A 126 -16.59 12.93 -8.87
CA ASN A 126 -17.73 13.82 -8.72
C ASN A 126 -18.11 13.86 -7.25
N THR A 127 -18.02 15.02 -6.61
CA THR A 127 -18.30 15.12 -5.18
C THR A 127 -19.68 15.70 -4.92
N LYS A 128 -20.28 15.22 -3.83
CA LYS A 128 -21.44 15.79 -3.17
C LYS A 128 -21.00 16.20 -1.76
N ASN A 129 -21.86 16.01 -0.78
CA ASN A 129 -21.60 16.35 0.61
C ASN A 129 -21.33 15.15 1.52
N GLU A 130 -21.29 13.92 0.98
CA GLU A 130 -21.03 12.69 1.72
C GLU A 130 -19.74 12.02 1.25
N PHE A 131 -18.92 11.58 2.21
CA PHE A 131 -17.59 11.04 1.96
C PHE A 131 -17.32 9.84 2.84
N TYR A 132 -16.48 8.91 2.36
CA TYR A 132 -15.83 7.91 3.18
C TYR A 132 -14.42 8.36 3.54
N ILE A 133 -14.07 8.22 4.81
CA ILE A 133 -12.73 8.49 5.36
C ILE A 133 -12.30 7.33 6.28
N GLN A 134 -11.00 7.23 6.54
CA GLN A 134 -10.46 6.30 7.55
C GLN A 134 -9.99 7.00 8.82
N ASP A 135 -9.67 8.30 8.72
CA ASP A 135 -9.15 9.09 9.83
C ASP A 135 -10.25 9.35 10.87
N ASP A 136 -9.86 9.42 12.15
CA ASP A 136 -10.71 9.98 13.20
C ASP A 136 -10.61 11.51 13.15
N LEU A 137 -11.76 12.15 13.24
CA LEU A 137 -11.85 13.61 13.26
C LEU A 137 -11.97 14.10 14.68
N GLU A 138 -11.09 15.03 15.04
CA GLU A 138 -11.07 15.72 16.33
C GLU A 138 -11.89 17.02 16.24
N ASN A 139 -12.58 17.38 17.30
CA ASN A 139 -13.30 18.64 17.36
C ASN A 139 -12.35 19.84 17.23
N ASN A 140 -12.82 20.87 16.55
CA ASN A 140 -12.11 22.14 16.34
C ASN A 140 -10.78 22.06 15.59
N LYS A 141 -10.43 20.89 15.03
CA LYS A 141 -9.26 20.72 14.17
C LYS A 141 -9.62 20.95 12.71
N ASN A 142 -8.72 21.61 11.99
CA ASN A 142 -8.88 21.83 10.57
C ASN A 142 -8.40 20.59 9.79
N TYR A 143 -9.13 20.23 8.76
CA TYR A 143 -8.82 19.14 7.85
C TYR A 143 -8.89 19.61 6.41
N ARG A 144 -8.05 19.03 5.57
CA ARG A 144 -8.12 19.20 4.13
C ARG A 144 -8.29 17.85 3.45
N PHE A 145 -9.35 17.70 2.68
CA PHE A 145 -9.43 16.62 1.70
C PHE A 145 -8.42 16.84 0.57
N MET A 146 -7.58 15.85 0.29
CA MET A 146 -6.57 15.93 -0.77
C MET A 146 -7.22 16.34 -2.09
N HIS A 147 -6.63 17.34 -2.76
CA HIS A 147 -7.11 17.91 -4.03
C HIS A 147 -8.53 18.49 -4.00
N LEU A 148 -9.14 18.70 -2.82
CA LEU A 148 -10.54 19.11 -2.76
C LEU A 148 -10.74 20.42 -1.98
N PHE A 149 -10.96 20.37 -0.68
CA PHE A 149 -11.29 21.55 0.12
C PHE A 149 -10.91 21.39 1.60
N ASN A 150 -10.95 22.51 2.34
CA ASN A 150 -10.76 22.58 3.77
C ASN A 150 -12.09 22.51 4.51
N PHE A 151 -12.10 21.84 5.67
CA PHE A 151 -13.29 21.74 6.53
C PHE A 151 -12.89 21.64 8.03
N ARG A 152 -13.83 21.96 8.91
CA ARG A 152 -13.73 21.82 10.37
C ARG A 152 -15.10 21.51 10.95
N ASN A 153 -15.18 20.64 11.95
CA ASN A 153 -16.43 20.24 12.60
C ASN A 153 -17.52 19.85 11.56
N ASN A 154 -17.12 19.09 10.54
CA ASN A 154 -17.99 18.67 9.43
C ASN A 154 -18.64 19.82 8.66
N LYS A 155 -18.03 21.01 8.63
CA LYS A 155 -18.50 22.18 7.89
C LYS A 155 -17.42 22.65 6.92
N PHE A 156 -17.78 22.87 5.67
CA PHE A 156 -16.92 23.44 4.63
C PHE A 156 -16.36 24.81 5.04
N ILE A 157 -15.09 25.07 4.73
CA ILE A 157 -14.40 26.35 4.97
C ILE A 157 -14.05 27.02 3.64
N SER A 158 -13.16 26.41 2.84
CA SER A 158 -12.64 27.01 1.59
C SER A 158 -12.14 25.93 0.62
N LYS A 159 -12.05 26.24 -0.66
CA LYS A 159 -11.52 25.33 -1.70
C LYS A 159 -9.99 25.39 -1.77
N GLU A 160 -9.45 26.57 -1.71
CA GLU A 160 -8.04 26.85 -1.94
C GLU A 160 -7.16 26.22 -0.89
N LEU A 161 -5.92 25.96 -1.26
CA LEU A 161 -4.90 25.50 -0.31
C LEU A 161 -4.52 26.70 0.57
N ASP A 162 -4.97 26.70 1.80
CA ASP A 162 -4.63 27.70 2.80
C ASP A 162 -3.72 27.08 3.87
N ARG A 163 -2.44 27.46 3.83
CA ARG A 163 -1.45 26.95 4.77
C ARG A 163 -1.61 27.55 6.18
N SER A 164 -2.29 28.71 6.30
CA SER A 164 -2.53 29.35 7.59
C SER A 164 -3.50 28.54 8.48
N LEU A 165 -4.32 27.69 7.86
CA LEU A 165 -5.24 26.81 8.60
C LEU A 165 -4.56 25.65 9.32
N ASP A 166 -3.30 25.35 9.02
CA ASP A 166 -2.58 24.17 9.55
C ASP A 166 -3.45 22.90 9.46
N ALA A 167 -4.12 22.71 8.33
CA ALA A 167 -5.11 21.66 8.17
C ALA A 167 -4.45 20.30 7.94
N LYS A 168 -4.84 19.30 8.74
CA LYS A 168 -4.40 17.92 8.52
C LYS A 168 -4.92 17.42 7.17
N LEU A 169 -4.00 17.06 6.27
CA LEU A 169 -4.34 16.49 4.97
C LEU A 169 -4.83 15.06 5.16
N ILE A 170 -6.02 14.73 4.63
CA ILE A 170 -6.58 13.38 4.61
C ILE A 170 -7.07 13.00 3.22
N HIS A 171 -7.04 11.71 2.90
CA HIS A 171 -7.65 11.19 1.68
C HIS A 171 -9.09 10.73 1.94
N TRP A 172 -9.86 10.57 0.88
CA TRP A 172 -11.29 10.41 0.94
C TRP A 172 -11.81 9.67 -0.29
N LEU A 173 -13.04 9.19 -0.20
CA LEU A 173 -13.80 8.74 -1.36
C LEU A 173 -15.20 9.35 -1.32
N PRO A 174 -15.79 9.72 -2.48
CA PRO A 174 -17.18 10.13 -2.53
C PRO A 174 -18.10 8.93 -2.24
N VAL A 175 -19.26 9.17 -1.69
CA VAL A 175 -20.28 8.11 -1.53
C VAL A 175 -20.95 7.87 -2.88
N GLU A 176 -20.44 6.90 -3.62
CA GLU A 176 -20.89 6.51 -4.96
C GLU A 176 -21.13 5.00 -5.05
N LYS A 177 -21.91 4.57 -6.08
CA LYS A 177 -22.26 3.15 -6.27
C LYS A 177 -21.15 2.32 -6.90
N ASP A 178 -20.20 2.94 -7.59
CA ASP A 178 -19.17 2.30 -8.39
C ASP A 178 -17.83 2.08 -7.65
N LEU A 179 -17.78 2.37 -6.36
CA LEU A 179 -16.63 2.04 -5.52
C LEU A 179 -16.33 0.54 -5.54
N VAL A 180 -15.08 0.20 -5.34
CA VAL A 180 -14.58 -1.18 -5.42
C VAL A 180 -14.28 -1.69 -4.02
N ASN A 181 -14.80 -2.87 -3.67
CA ASN A 181 -14.38 -3.55 -2.45
C ASN A 181 -12.93 -4.00 -2.59
N VAL A 182 -12.12 -3.71 -1.59
CA VAL A 182 -10.70 -4.04 -1.53
C VAL A 182 -10.45 -4.91 -0.29
N GLU A 183 -9.75 -6.01 -0.49
CA GLU A 183 -9.17 -6.81 0.59
C GLU A 183 -7.66 -6.82 0.42
N VAL A 184 -6.93 -6.62 1.51
CA VAL A 184 -5.46 -6.70 1.50
C VAL A 184 -5.00 -7.74 2.49
N VAL A 185 -4.28 -8.73 1.98
CA VAL A 185 -3.62 -9.75 2.82
C VAL A 185 -2.31 -9.16 3.29
N MET A 186 -2.20 -8.96 4.60
CA MET A 186 -1.04 -8.37 5.26
C MET A 186 0.07 -9.41 5.48
N ASP A 187 1.28 -8.93 5.75
CA ASP A 187 2.45 -9.79 6.02
C ASP A 187 2.38 -10.57 7.34
N ASN A 188 1.45 -10.25 8.22
CA ASN A 188 1.11 -11.03 9.41
C ASN A 188 -0.05 -12.02 9.18
N GLY A 189 -0.58 -12.10 7.94
CA GLY A 189 -1.71 -12.95 7.57
C GLY A 189 -3.09 -12.37 7.85
N GLN A 190 -3.19 -11.19 8.46
CA GLN A 190 -4.47 -10.51 8.63
C GLN A 190 -5.01 -10.03 7.28
N ILE A 191 -6.33 -9.98 7.16
CA ILE A 191 -7.00 -9.40 5.99
C ILE A 191 -7.66 -8.10 6.43
N ILE A 192 -7.21 -7.00 5.86
CA ILE A 192 -7.87 -5.71 6.04
C ILE A 192 -8.80 -5.41 4.86
N LYS A 193 -9.95 -4.82 5.16
CA LYS A 193 -10.99 -4.51 4.19
C LYS A 193 -11.15 -3.01 4.02
N GLY A 194 -11.49 -2.60 2.80
CA GLY A 194 -11.69 -1.21 2.48
C GLY A 194 -12.53 -0.99 1.23
N LEU A 195 -12.73 0.28 0.93
CA LEU A 195 -13.31 0.76 -0.32
C LEU A 195 -12.22 1.47 -1.12
N GLY A 196 -12.19 1.21 -2.41
CA GLY A 196 -11.30 1.86 -3.35
C GLY A 196 -12.06 2.61 -4.44
N GLU A 197 -11.43 3.55 -5.08
CA GLU A 197 -11.97 4.27 -6.22
C GLU A 197 -12.22 3.35 -7.43
N SER A 198 -13.15 3.72 -8.29
CA SER A 198 -13.57 2.92 -9.46
C SER A 198 -12.42 2.63 -10.44
N ASN A 199 -11.42 3.52 -10.54
CA ASN A 199 -10.25 3.34 -11.41
C ASN A 199 -9.39 2.12 -11.04
N LEU A 200 -9.48 1.61 -9.81
CA LEU A 200 -8.81 0.37 -9.40
C LEU A 200 -9.19 -0.84 -10.25
N ARG A 201 -10.37 -0.83 -10.90
CA ARG A 201 -10.77 -1.90 -11.84
C ARG A 201 -9.81 -2.05 -13.03
N LYS A 202 -9.09 -0.97 -13.39
CA LYS A 202 -8.13 -0.93 -14.50
C LYS A 202 -6.77 -1.53 -14.14
N VAL A 203 -6.46 -1.63 -12.84
CA VAL A 203 -5.19 -2.21 -12.35
C VAL A 203 -5.11 -3.67 -12.81
N LYS A 204 -3.96 -4.09 -13.33
CA LYS A 204 -3.73 -5.46 -13.82
C LYS A 204 -3.32 -6.38 -12.67
N VAL A 205 -3.66 -7.67 -12.79
CA VAL A 205 -3.11 -8.68 -11.87
C VAL A 205 -1.58 -8.65 -11.95
N ASN A 206 -0.93 -8.74 -10.80
CA ASN A 206 0.51 -8.61 -10.60
C ASN A 206 1.04 -7.16 -10.62
N GLU A 207 0.23 -6.17 -10.90
CA GLU A 207 0.63 -4.76 -10.83
C GLU A 207 0.72 -4.30 -9.36
N VAL A 208 1.81 -3.59 -9.03
CA VAL A 208 1.98 -2.93 -7.74
C VAL A 208 1.42 -1.52 -7.85
N ILE A 209 0.67 -1.12 -6.85
CA ILE A 209 0.12 0.24 -6.71
C ILE A 209 0.39 0.77 -5.31
N GLN A 210 0.27 2.07 -5.13
CA GLN A 210 0.26 2.69 -3.82
C GLN A 210 -1.19 3.00 -3.41
N ALA A 211 -1.66 2.40 -2.31
CA ALA A 211 -2.80 2.93 -1.58
C ALA A 211 -2.33 4.23 -0.92
N GLU A 212 -2.67 5.36 -1.54
CA GLU A 212 -2.11 6.68 -1.23
C GLU A 212 -2.19 6.99 0.27
N ARG A 213 -1.07 7.44 0.87
CA ARG A 213 -0.87 7.66 2.31
C ARG A 213 -0.95 6.41 3.20
N ASN A 214 -1.14 5.23 2.65
CA ASN A 214 -1.16 3.98 3.40
C ASN A 214 0.13 3.17 3.15
N PHE A 215 0.17 2.43 2.05
CA PHE A 215 1.27 1.51 1.74
C PHE A 215 1.23 1.08 0.27
N PHE A 216 2.28 0.39 -0.17
CA PHE A 216 2.33 -0.30 -1.45
C PHE A 216 1.67 -1.66 -1.35
N MET A 217 0.93 -2.05 -2.39
CA MET A 217 0.26 -3.33 -2.47
C MET A 217 0.19 -3.84 -3.92
N ARG A 218 0.27 -5.15 -4.09
CA ARG A 218 0.22 -5.81 -5.40
C ARG A 218 -1.13 -6.48 -5.61
N LEU A 219 -1.75 -6.28 -6.76
CA LEU A 219 -2.99 -6.96 -7.10
C LEU A 219 -2.72 -8.44 -7.38
N ASP A 220 -3.23 -9.31 -6.53
CA ASP A 220 -3.08 -10.75 -6.65
C ASP A 220 -4.22 -11.37 -7.46
N LYS A 221 -5.46 -10.94 -7.19
CA LYS A 221 -6.64 -11.54 -7.82
C LYS A 221 -7.77 -10.53 -7.98
N LYS A 222 -8.50 -10.65 -9.09
CA LYS A 222 -9.79 -9.97 -9.32
C LYS A 222 -10.93 -10.97 -9.14
N GLU A 223 -11.85 -10.66 -8.25
CA GLU A 223 -13.11 -11.38 -8.09
C GLU A 223 -14.28 -10.53 -8.57
N LYS A 224 -15.45 -11.12 -8.75
CA LYS A 224 -16.63 -10.44 -9.31
C LYS A 224 -16.95 -9.12 -8.59
N ASN A 225 -16.83 -9.11 -7.26
CA ASN A 225 -17.27 -7.98 -6.41
C ASN A 225 -16.13 -7.33 -5.63
N LYS A 226 -14.89 -7.81 -5.75
CA LYS A 226 -13.75 -7.29 -5.00
C LYS A 226 -12.42 -7.50 -5.70
N LEU A 227 -11.44 -6.70 -5.30
CA LEU A 227 -10.04 -6.85 -5.65
C LEU A 227 -9.26 -7.32 -4.41
N ILE A 228 -8.42 -8.35 -4.58
CA ILE A 228 -7.58 -8.90 -3.53
C ILE A 228 -6.15 -8.50 -3.80
N PHE A 229 -5.59 -7.75 -2.87
CA PHE A 229 -4.21 -7.29 -2.90
C PHE A 229 -3.38 -7.99 -1.83
N TRP A 230 -2.09 -7.97 -2.03
CA TRP A 230 -1.10 -8.37 -1.04
C TRP A 230 -0.27 -7.15 -0.65
N PHE A 231 -0.08 -6.98 0.66
CA PHE A 231 0.76 -5.94 1.21
C PHE A 231 2.21 -6.11 0.75
N THR A 232 2.78 -5.07 0.17
CA THR A 232 4.18 -5.04 -0.23
C THR A 232 5.02 -4.52 0.94
N HIS A 233 4.95 -3.23 1.22
CA HIS A 233 5.61 -2.53 2.33
C HIS A 233 5.02 -1.11 2.48
N LYS A 234 5.40 -0.40 3.54
CA LYS A 234 5.12 1.03 3.73
C LYS A 234 6.09 1.90 2.97
#